data_6094fec5156ac1d5fffc1a5eb0ba953d
#
_entry.id   6094fec5156ac1d5fffc1a5eb0ba953d
#
_cell.length_a   1.000
_cell.length_b   1.000
_cell.length_c   1.000
_cell.angle_alpha   90.00
_cell.angle_beta   90.00
_cell.angle_gamma   90.00
#
_symmetry.space_group_name_H-M   'P 1'
#
loop_
_entity.id
_entity.type
_entity.pdbx_description
1 polymer ?
#
loop_
_entity_poly.entity_id
_entity_poly.type
_entity_poly.pdbx_seq_one_letter_code
_entity_poly.pdbx_strand_id
1 'polypeptide(L)'
;MKRRILSLLLSVVMVITMAPTAAMAAQKETGEAAESSGFTDVSGEDWFYGYVVQAVEKKLFGGVGEDRFDPSGTMSRAMFVTVVGRMAGVDTSLYSGNGGYSDVTAGSWYAPYVQWASKQGLVKGYEDGTFKPEQNVTREEMVTMLFRCWQSEGNTWKTDVTALNAYKDSAKVSSWALPAMRWAAANGVVNGVGDSMLEPQGQATRAQFAKIIMVYLENLA
;
A
#
# COMPACT_ATOMS: atom_id res chain seq x y z
N MET A 1 23.95 -11.17 9.41
CA MET A 1 24.48 -11.34 8.04
C MET A 1 23.62 -10.51 7.11
N LYS A 2 24.15 -9.42 6.59
CA LYS A 2 23.45 -8.45 5.73
C LYS A 2 23.32 -9.04 4.32
N ARG A 3 22.14 -9.40 3.87
CA ARG A 3 21.89 -9.73 2.46
C ARG A 3 21.47 -8.44 1.75
N ARG A 4 22.44 -7.86 1.05
CA ARG A 4 22.21 -6.80 0.06
C ARG A 4 21.56 -7.41 -1.16
N ILE A 5 20.37 -6.95 -1.52
CA ILE A 5 19.78 -7.27 -2.83
C ILE A 5 20.51 -6.43 -3.85
N LEU A 6 21.24 -7.11 -4.74
CA LEU A 6 22.05 -6.52 -5.79
C LEU A 6 21.13 -6.14 -6.96
N SER A 7 20.89 -4.84 -7.15
CA SER A 7 20.19 -4.32 -8.31
C SER A 7 21.13 -4.38 -9.54
N LEU A 8 20.79 -5.24 -10.50
CA LEU A 8 21.43 -5.28 -11.82
C LEU A 8 20.89 -4.11 -12.66
N LEU A 9 21.67 -3.03 -12.74
CA LEU A 9 21.49 -1.97 -13.73
C LEU A 9 22.05 -2.44 -15.08
N LEU A 10 21.17 -2.72 -16.03
CA LEU A 10 21.54 -2.93 -17.42
C LEU A 10 21.54 -1.59 -18.14
N SER A 11 22.73 -1.00 -18.30
CA SER A 11 22.95 0.22 -19.07
C SER A 11 22.86 -0.09 -20.57
N VAL A 12 21.81 0.35 -21.23
CA VAL A 12 21.73 0.39 -22.69
C VAL A 12 22.26 1.74 -23.15
N VAL A 13 23.42 1.73 -23.78
CA VAL A 13 24.00 2.87 -24.47
C VAL A 13 23.26 3.05 -25.80
N MET A 14 22.49 4.12 -25.93
CA MET A 14 21.80 4.49 -27.17
C MET A 14 22.67 5.51 -27.93
N VAL A 15 23.21 5.05 -29.07
CA VAL A 15 23.93 5.90 -30.03
C VAL A 15 22.92 6.76 -30.79
N ILE A 16 23.01 8.07 -30.62
CA ILE A 16 22.21 9.06 -31.36
C ILE A 16 22.89 9.33 -32.71
N THR A 17 22.25 8.89 -33.79
CA THR A 17 22.55 9.37 -35.15
C THR A 17 21.56 10.46 -35.54
N MET A 18 22.06 11.66 -35.74
CA MET A 18 21.31 12.77 -36.34
C MET A 18 21.13 12.57 -37.85
N ALA A 19 19.90 12.77 -38.35
CA ALA A 19 19.64 13.12 -39.76
C ALA A 19 18.29 13.86 -39.88
N PRO A 20 18.00 14.61 -40.96
CA PRO A 20 17.40 15.92 -40.85
C PRO A 20 15.88 16.00 -41.12
N THR A 21 15.35 17.13 -40.71
CA THR A 21 13.97 17.64 -40.87
C THR A 21 13.33 17.42 -42.25
N ALA A 22 12.10 16.84 -42.26
CA ALA A 22 11.05 17.21 -43.22
C ALA A 22 9.66 16.72 -42.71
N ALA A 23 8.70 17.65 -42.81
CA ALA A 23 7.24 17.46 -42.91
C ALA A 23 6.47 16.92 -41.71
N MET A 24 5.81 17.85 -41.02
CA MET A 24 4.61 17.64 -40.20
C MET A 24 3.51 16.95 -41.03
N ALA A 25 3.19 15.73 -40.72
CA ALA A 25 1.88 15.13 -40.96
C ALA A 25 1.37 14.61 -39.64
N ALA A 26 0.22 15.11 -39.21
CA ALA A 26 -0.45 14.69 -37.97
C ALA A 26 -0.72 13.19 -38.03
N GLN A 27 0.10 12.42 -37.35
CA GLN A 27 -0.24 11.03 -36.99
C GLN A 27 -1.09 11.10 -35.74
N LYS A 28 -2.36 10.84 -35.94
CA LYS A 28 -3.32 10.47 -34.89
C LYS A 28 -2.72 9.25 -34.20
N GLU A 29 -2.19 9.45 -33.00
CA GLU A 29 -1.72 8.35 -32.17
C GLU A 29 -2.90 7.39 -31.98
N THR A 30 -2.76 6.22 -32.55
CA THR A 30 -3.64 5.10 -32.25
C THR A 30 -3.46 4.79 -30.78
N GLY A 31 -4.53 5.02 -30.00
CA GLY A 31 -4.52 4.78 -28.56
C GLY A 31 -3.98 3.39 -28.29
N GLU A 32 -2.93 3.33 -27.51
CA GLU A 32 -2.54 2.14 -26.80
C GLU A 32 -3.80 1.60 -26.11
N ALA A 33 -4.19 0.37 -26.42
CA ALA A 33 -5.32 -0.27 -25.80
C ALA A 33 -5.08 -0.22 -24.29
N ALA A 34 -5.88 0.53 -23.57
CA ALA A 34 -5.79 0.60 -22.12
C ALA A 34 -5.83 -0.84 -21.61
N GLU A 35 -4.74 -1.29 -20.97
CA GLU A 35 -4.68 -2.62 -20.40
C GLU A 35 -5.90 -2.79 -19.50
N SER A 36 -6.70 -3.81 -19.76
CA SER A 36 -7.91 -4.07 -18.97
C SER A 36 -7.48 -4.39 -17.53
N SER A 37 -8.07 -3.75 -16.54
CA SER A 37 -7.83 -4.07 -15.13
C SER A 37 -8.17 -5.53 -14.79
N GLY A 38 -8.92 -6.21 -15.64
CA GLY A 38 -9.48 -7.53 -15.38
C GLY A 38 -10.68 -7.50 -14.42
N PHE A 39 -11.12 -6.30 -14.00
CA PHE A 39 -12.26 -6.15 -13.08
C PHE A 39 -13.36 -5.31 -13.71
N THR A 40 -14.60 -5.75 -13.54
CA THR A 40 -15.79 -5.09 -14.09
C THR A 40 -16.15 -3.78 -13.42
N ASP A 41 -15.64 -3.56 -12.20
CA ASP A 41 -15.88 -2.40 -11.35
C ASP A 41 -14.67 -1.45 -11.26
N VAL A 42 -13.73 -1.54 -12.21
CA VAL A 42 -12.54 -0.68 -12.32
C VAL A 42 -12.42 -0.19 -13.76
N SER A 43 -12.77 1.08 -13.99
CA SER A 43 -12.72 1.74 -15.29
C SER A 43 -11.41 2.50 -15.48
N GLY A 44 -10.91 2.60 -16.72
CA GLY A 44 -9.75 3.42 -17.07
C GLY A 44 -9.88 4.91 -16.73
N GLU A 45 -11.11 5.40 -16.50
CA GLU A 45 -11.39 6.78 -16.09
C GLU A 45 -11.34 6.99 -14.57
N ASP A 46 -11.28 5.93 -13.80
CA ASP A 46 -11.22 6.01 -12.35
C ASP A 46 -9.86 6.54 -11.88
N TRP A 47 -9.87 7.45 -10.91
CA TRP A 47 -8.65 8.04 -10.34
C TRP A 47 -7.69 7.00 -9.75
N PHE A 48 -8.20 5.83 -9.39
CA PHE A 48 -7.45 4.72 -8.80
C PHE A 48 -7.01 3.67 -9.82
N TYR A 49 -7.43 3.75 -11.07
CA TYR A 49 -7.20 2.72 -12.09
C TYR A 49 -5.74 2.26 -12.16
N GLY A 50 -4.81 3.20 -12.40
CA GLY A 50 -3.38 2.87 -12.54
C GLY A 50 -2.79 2.25 -11.28
N TYR A 51 -3.23 2.66 -10.10
CA TYR A 51 -2.78 2.07 -8.83
C TYR A 51 -3.31 0.65 -8.64
N VAL A 52 -4.56 0.40 -9.01
CA VAL A 52 -5.17 -0.94 -8.92
C VAL A 52 -4.49 -1.90 -9.89
N VAL A 53 -4.32 -1.51 -11.16
CA VAL A 53 -3.63 -2.34 -12.17
C VAL A 53 -2.25 -2.72 -11.68
N GLN A 54 -1.42 -1.76 -11.30
CA GLN A 54 -0.06 -2.02 -10.82
C GLN A 54 -0.03 -2.91 -9.55
N ALA A 55 -0.94 -2.67 -8.59
CA ALA A 55 -1.00 -3.44 -7.36
C ALA A 55 -1.41 -4.91 -7.61
N VAL A 56 -2.24 -5.14 -8.62
CA VAL A 56 -2.64 -6.49 -9.06
C VAL A 56 -1.52 -7.19 -9.83
N GLU A 57 -0.87 -6.52 -10.77
CA GLU A 57 0.30 -7.03 -11.50
C GLU A 57 1.43 -7.44 -10.56
N LYS A 58 1.68 -6.64 -9.52
CA LYS A 58 2.63 -6.96 -8.45
C LYS A 58 2.13 -8.05 -7.50
N LYS A 59 0.94 -8.61 -7.72
CA LYS A 59 0.31 -9.65 -6.89
C LYS A 59 0.08 -9.22 -5.42
N LEU A 60 0.02 -7.93 -5.17
CA LEU A 60 -0.26 -7.38 -3.84
C LEU A 60 -1.75 -7.51 -3.52
N PHE A 61 -2.60 -7.18 -4.48
CA PHE A 61 -4.04 -7.31 -4.39
C PHE A 61 -4.57 -8.41 -5.31
N GLY A 62 -5.73 -8.94 -4.96
CA GLY A 62 -6.58 -9.77 -5.81
C GLY A 62 -8.00 -9.21 -5.80
N GLY A 63 -8.86 -9.76 -6.66
CA GLY A 63 -10.29 -9.50 -6.64
C GLY A 63 -10.97 -10.08 -5.41
N VAL A 64 -12.24 -9.68 -5.21
CA VAL A 64 -13.11 -10.20 -4.14
C VAL A 64 -14.07 -11.30 -4.63
N GLY A 65 -13.93 -11.69 -5.90
CA GLY A 65 -14.76 -12.67 -6.61
C GLY A 65 -15.51 -12.06 -7.78
N GLU A 66 -16.01 -12.91 -8.69
CA GLU A 66 -16.83 -12.51 -9.86
C GLU A 66 -16.25 -11.34 -10.68
N ASP A 67 -14.93 -11.37 -10.92
CA ASP A 67 -14.20 -10.33 -11.67
C ASP A 67 -14.40 -8.90 -11.07
N ARG A 68 -14.53 -8.81 -9.76
CA ARG A 68 -14.66 -7.54 -9.02
C ARG A 68 -13.45 -7.27 -8.13
N PHE A 69 -13.02 -6.01 -8.13
CA PHE A 69 -12.01 -5.49 -7.21
C PHE A 69 -12.62 -4.94 -5.92
N ASP A 70 -13.83 -4.43 -5.98
CA ASP A 70 -14.53 -3.70 -4.91
C ASP A 70 -13.75 -2.46 -4.41
N PRO A 71 -13.51 -1.46 -5.28
CA PRO A 71 -12.65 -0.31 -4.96
C PRO A 71 -13.14 0.52 -3.77
N SER A 72 -14.45 0.57 -3.55
CA SER A 72 -15.09 1.28 -2.43
C SER A 72 -15.22 0.44 -1.17
N GLY A 73 -14.98 -0.87 -1.25
CA GLY A 73 -14.99 -1.76 -0.10
C GLY A 73 -13.94 -1.38 0.92
N THR A 74 -14.24 -1.58 2.20
CA THR A 74 -13.31 -1.25 3.29
C THR A 74 -12.23 -2.32 3.45
N MET A 75 -11.07 -1.92 3.93
CA MET A 75 -9.97 -2.83 4.23
C MET A 75 -10.11 -3.40 5.64
N SER A 76 -10.17 -4.74 5.74
CA SER A 76 -10.04 -5.39 7.04
C SER A 76 -8.58 -5.50 7.47
N ARG A 77 -8.35 -5.75 8.77
CA ARG A 77 -7.01 -5.98 9.33
C ARG A 77 -6.31 -7.18 8.70
N ALA A 78 -7.07 -8.25 8.40
CA ALA A 78 -6.56 -9.42 7.68
C ALA A 78 -6.11 -9.08 6.26
N MET A 79 -6.91 -8.32 5.51
CA MET A 79 -6.55 -7.85 4.17
C MET A 79 -5.28 -6.99 4.22
N PHE A 80 -5.20 -6.07 5.17
CA PHE A 80 -4.04 -5.19 5.32
C PHE A 80 -2.74 -5.99 5.52
N VAL A 81 -2.68 -6.87 6.52
CA VAL A 81 -1.44 -7.64 6.80
C VAL A 81 -1.06 -8.56 5.64
N THR A 82 -2.05 -9.04 4.87
CA THR A 82 -1.80 -9.86 3.70
C THR A 82 -1.12 -9.06 2.59
N VAL A 83 -1.61 -7.86 2.30
CA VAL A 83 -0.98 -6.99 1.29
C VAL A 83 0.44 -6.61 1.70
N VAL A 84 0.64 -6.20 2.94
CA VAL A 84 1.99 -5.85 3.46
C VAL A 84 2.92 -7.08 3.46
N GLY A 85 2.42 -8.26 3.82
CA GLY A 85 3.21 -9.49 3.78
C GLY A 85 3.58 -9.92 2.35
N ARG A 86 2.68 -9.76 1.38
CA ARG A 86 2.98 -9.97 -0.04
C ARG A 86 4.03 -8.98 -0.55
N MET A 87 3.91 -7.70 -0.16
CA MET A 87 4.89 -6.68 -0.47
C MET A 87 6.28 -7.02 0.09
N ALA A 88 6.35 -7.57 1.30
CA ALA A 88 7.59 -8.02 1.93
C ALA A 88 8.10 -9.37 1.39
N GLY A 89 7.42 -10.02 0.45
CA GLY A 89 7.81 -11.30 -0.13
C GLY A 89 7.79 -12.45 0.87
N VAL A 90 6.85 -12.45 1.80
CA VAL A 90 6.76 -13.44 2.88
C VAL A 90 6.58 -14.85 2.33
N ASP A 91 7.49 -15.75 2.66
CA ASP A 91 7.30 -17.18 2.44
C ASP A 91 6.31 -17.74 3.47
N THR A 92 5.08 -17.94 3.02
CA THR A 92 3.98 -18.39 3.88
C THR A 92 4.18 -19.81 4.42
N SER A 93 5.03 -20.64 3.80
CA SER A 93 5.33 -21.99 4.26
C SER A 93 6.04 -22.02 5.63
N LEU A 94 6.67 -20.91 6.01
CA LEU A 94 7.36 -20.75 7.30
C LEU A 94 6.41 -20.37 8.47
N TYR A 95 5.12 -20.17 8.18
CA TYR A 95 4.15 -19.64 9.14
C TYR A 95 2.85 -20.46 9.10
N SER A 96 2.77 -21.50 9.94
CA SER A 96 1.63 -22.43 9.98
C SER A 96 0.66 -22.19 11.14
N GLY A 97 0.97 -21.26 12.05
CA GLY A 97 0.19 -21.03 13.27
C GLY A 97 -0.78 -19.85 13.15
N ASN A 98 -1.43 -19.53 14.28
CA ASN A 98 -2.38 -18.46 14.43
C ASN A 98 -1.78 -17.13 14.95
N GLY A 99 -0.46 -17.06 15.08
CA GLY A 99 0.23 -15.87 15.61
C GLY A 99 0.02 -15.61 17.10
N GLY A 100 -0.59 -16.54 17.83
CA GLY A 100 -0.91 -16.42 19.25
C GLY A 100 -2.27 -15.77 19.53
N TYR A 101 -3.11 -15.58 18.52
CA TYR A 101 -4.43 -14.93 18.65
C TYR A 101 -5.57 -15.96 18.66
N SER A 102 -6.53 -15.77 19.57
CA SER A 102 -7.63 -16.71 19.78
C SER A 102 -8.64 -16.75 18.63
N ASP A 103 -8.77 -15.65 17.87
CA ASP A 103 -9.70 -15.46 16.77
C ASP A 103 -9.08 -15.62 15.38
N VAL A 104 -7.80 -16.04 15.30
CA VAL A 104 -7.13 -16.37 14.04
C VAL A 104 -7.14 -17.88 13.86
N THR A 105 -7.91 -18.36 12.89
CA THR A 105 -7.95 -19.79 12.56
C THR A 105 -6.70 -20.19 11.78
N ALA A 106 -5.94 -21.14 12.28
CA ALA A 106 -4.81 -21.72 11.56
C ALA A 106 -5.28 -22.30 10.22
N GLY A 107 -4.54 -22.02 9.14
CA GLY A 107 -4.91 -22.42 7.78
C GLY A 107 -5.84 -21.45 7.04
N SER A 108 -6.37 -20.40 7.70
CA SER A 108 -7.01 -19.30 6.97
C SER A 108 -5.99 -18.58 6.07
N TRP A 109 -6.46 -17.97 4.98
CA TRP A 109 -5.61 -17.33 3.96
C TRP A 109 -4.72 -16.22 4.51
N TYR A 110 -5.12 -15.60 5.61
CA TYR A 110 -4.41 -14.50 6.26
C TYR A 110 -3.52 -14.94 7.44
N ALA A 111 -3.72 -16.15 7.99
CA ALA A 111 -3.03 -16.60 9.21
C ALA A 111 -1.49 -16.55 9.09
N PRO A 112 -0.85 -16.98 7.99
CA PRO A 112 0.59 -16.89 7.83
C PRO A 112 1.10 -15.43 7.90
N TYR A 113 0.36 -14.51 7.31
CA TYR A 113 0.71 -13.09 7.29
C TYR A 113 0.51 -12.43 8.67
N VAL A 114 -0.55 -12.81 9.39
CA VAL A 114 -0.78 -12.36 10.78
C VAL A 114 0.36 -12.83 11.66
N GLN A 115 0.73 -14.11 11.57
CA GLN A 115 1.83 -14.66 12.36
C GLN A 115 3.16 -13.99 12.04
N TRP A 116 3.47 -13.76 10.77
CA TRP A 116 4.65 -13.02 10.33
C TRP A 116 4.66 -11.60 10.89
N ALA A 117 3.59 -10.83 10.66
CA ALA A 117 3.51 -9.44 11.05
C ALA A 117 3.59 -9.26 12.58
N SER A 118 3.02 -10.19 13.34
CA SER A 118 3.13 -10.23 14.80
C SER A 118 4.58 -10.46 15.24
N LYS A 119 5.27 -11.45 14.64
CA LYS A 119 6.70 -11.73 14.94
C LYS A 119 7.61 -10.56 14.60
N GLN A 120 7.29 -9.78 13.57
CA GLN A 120 8.04 -8.59 13.18
C GLN A 120 7.67 -7.35 14.03
N GLY A 121 6.68 -7.46 14.93
CA GLY A 121 6.19 -6.33 15.71
C GLY A 121 5.43 -5.27 14.90
N LEU A 122 5.07 -5.56 13.65
CA LEU A 122 4.34 -4.65 12.76
C LEU A 122 2.91 -4.46 13.23
N VAL A 123 2.30 -5.53 13.72
CA VAL A 123 0.95 -5.51 14.30
C VAL A 123 0.98 -6.01 15.74
N LYS A 124 0.02 -5.51 16.50
CA LYS A 124 -0.28 -6.01 17.85
C LYS A 124 -1.74 -6.43 17.89
N GLY A 125 -2.03 -7.47 18.66
CA GLY A 125 -3.39 -7.81 19.00
C GLY A 125 -3.97 -6.86 20.05
N TYR A 126 -5.14 -7.20 20.51
CA TYR A 126 -5.84 -6.50 21.58
C TYR A 126 -5.55 -7.16 22.94
N GLU A 127 -5.86 -6.46 24.03
CA GLU A 127 -5.64 -6.95 25.40
C GLU A 127 -6.44 -8.21 25.72
N ASP A 128 -7.53 -8.47 24.98
CA ASP A 128 -8.34 -9.67 25.07
C ASP A 128 -7.74 -10.89 24.35
N GLY A 129 -6.52 -10.79 23.82
CA GLY A 129 -5.83 -11.86 23.10
C GLY A 129 -6.34 -12.09 21.68
N THR A 130 -7.14 -11.17 21.13
CA THR A 130 -7.65 -11.24 19.75
C THR A 130 -6.81 -10.41 18.78
N PHE A 131 -6.88 -10.74 17.49
CA PHE A 131 -6.34 -9.95 16.37
C PHE A 131 -7.41 -9.09 15.69
N LYS A 132 -8.65 -9.53 15.72
CA LYS A 132 -9.83 -8.97 15.02
C LYS A 132 -9.62 -8.89 13.50
N PRO A 133 -9.45 -10.03 12.82
CA PRO A 133 -9.09 -10.07 11.39
C PRO A 133 -10.11 -9.38 10.50
N GLU A 134 -11.41 -9.44 10.83
CA GLU A 134 -12.48 -8.84 10.03
C GLU A 134 -12.77 -7.38 10.41
N GLN A 135 -12.14 -6.85 11.45
CA GLN A 135 -12.31 -5.44 11.81
C GLN A 135 -11.69 -4.55 10.73
N ASN A 136 -12.44 -3.56 10.27
CA ASN A 136 -11.93 -2.56 9.34
C ASN A 136 -10.84 -1.71 9.98
N VAL A 137 -9.80 -1.39 9.20
CA VAL A 137 -8.71 -0.52 9.63
C VAL A 137 -9.06 0.94 9.37
N THR A 138 -8.73 1.80 10.31
CA THR A 138 -8.75 3.24 10.09
C THR A 138 -7.53 3.69 9.29
N ARG A 139 -7.61 4.88 8.71
CA ARG A 139 -6.51 5.45 7.92
C ARG A 139 -5.25 5.67 8.77
N GLU A 140 -5.40 6.13 10.01
CA GLU A 140 -4.27 6.30 10.92
C GLU A 140 -3.67 4.98 11.41
N GLU A 141 -4.48 3.92 11.60
CA GLU A 141 -4.00 2.57 11.92
C GLU A 141 -3.18 2.01 10.76
N MET A 142 -3.72 2.09 9.54
CA MET A 142 -3.05 1.64 8.32
C MET A 142 -1.69 2.32 8.14
N VAL A 143 -1.65 3.64 8.23
CA VAL A 143 -0.41 4.42 8.09
C VAL A 143 0.59 4.08 9.20
N THR A 144 0.12 3.87 10.43
CA THR A 144 1.00 3.49 11.55
C THR A 144 1.64 2.13 11.33
N MET A 145 0.90 1.18 10.79
CA MET A 145 1.45 -0.15 10.48
C MET A 145 2.47 -0.09 9.33
N LEU A 146 2.22 0.72 8.28
CA LEU A 146 3.18 0.95 7.20
C LEU A 146 4.46 1.63 7.70
N PHE A 147 4.33 2.62 8.57
CA PHE A 147 5.48 3.29 9.18
C PHE A 147 6.35 2.32 9.98
N ARG A 148 5.74 1.41 10.73
CA ARG A 148 6.47 0.35 11.46
C ARG A 148 7.18 -0.61 10.49
N CYS A 149 6.53 -0.96 9.37
CA CYS A 149 7.14 -1.77 8.33
C CYS A 149 8.40 -1.09 7.80
N TRP A 150 8.31 0.16 7.40
CA TRP A 150 9.42 0.98 6.92
C TRP A 150 10.55 1.10 7.97
N GLN A 151 10.23 1.29 9.25
CA GLN A 151 11.22 1.33 10.32
C GLN A 151 11.90 -0.04 10.56
N SER A 152 11.18 -1.16 10.38
CA SER A 152 11.73 -2.50 10.56
C SER A 152 12.82 -2.85 9.55
N GLU A 153 12.87 -2.15 8.44
CA GLU A 153 13.93 -2.24 7.41
C GLU A 153 15.21 -1.47 7.78
N GLY A 154 15.22 -0.85 8.97
CA GLY A 154 16.36 -0.07 9.48
C GLY A 154 16.33 1.40 9.10
N ASN A 155 15.24 1.86 8.53
CA ASN A 155 15.06 3.26 8.16
C ASN A 155 14.79 4.14 9.39
N THR A 156 15.28 5.36 9.33
CA THR A 156 15.07 6.38 10.37
C THR A 156 14.54 7.65 9.75
N TRP A 157 13.65 8.33 10.46
CA TRP A 157 13.05 9.57 9.99
C TRP A 157 13.16 10.69 11.02
N LYS A 158 13.60 11.85 10.56
CA LYS A 158 13.58 13.06 11.39
C LYS A 158 12.18 13.68 11.30
N THR A 159 11.50 13.74 12.44
CA THR A 159 10.11 14.22 12.51
C THR A 159 9.96 15.63 11.97
N ASP A 160 9.13 15.80 10.94
CA ASP A 160 8.62 17.10 10.52
C ASP A 160 7.30 17.37 11.24
N VAL A 161 7.34 18.25 12.23
CA VAL A 161 6.17 18.60 13.04
C VAL A 161 5.13 19.41 12.25
N THR A 162 5.53 20.00 11.12
CA THR A 162 4.67 20.87 10.28
C THR A 162 3.95 20.10 9.17
N ALA A 163 4.32 18.86 8.91
CA ALA A 163 3.79 18.05 7.80
C ALA A 163 2.25 17.93 7.76
N LEU A 164 1.59 18.07 8.91
CA LEU A 164 0.12 18.01 9.00
C LEU A 164 -0.56 19.37 9.00
N ASN A 165 0.16 20.50 8.94
CA ASN A 165 -0.43 21.84 9.04
C ASN A 165 -1.36 22.19 7.87
N ALA A 166 -1.21 21.54 6.72
CA ALA A 166 -2.07 21.71 5.55
C ALA A 166 -3.47 21.10 5.72
N TYR A 167 -3.68 20.27 6.76
CA TYR A 167 -4.92 19.53 6.93
C TYR A 167 -5.76 20.10 8.09
N LYS A 168 -7.02 20.41 7.77
CA LYS A 168 -7.97 21.06 8.70
C LYS A 168 -8.31 20.20 9.92
N ASP A 169 -8.25 18.88 9.77
CA ASP A 169 -8.58 17.91 10.80
C ASP A 169 -7.36 17.22 11.44
N SER A 170 -6.18 17.81 11.26
CA SER A 170 -4.94 17.28 11.84
C SER A 170 -5.01 17.10 13.38
N ALA A 171 -5.80 17.92 14.07
CA ALA A 171 -6.02 17.77 15.50
C ALA A 171 -6.81 16.51 15.90
N LYS A 172 -7.47 15.84 14.94
CA LYS A 172 -8.19 14.57 15.16
C LYS A 172 -7.26 13.36 15.11
N VAL A 173 -6.01 13.54 14.67
CA VAL A 173 -5.03 12.44 14.66
C VAL A 173 -4.75 12.00 16.07
N SER A 174 -4.89 10.71 16.35
CA SER A 174 -4.58 10.14 17.66
C SER A 174 -3.11 10.34 18.01
N SER A 175 -2.81 10.60 19.29
CA SER A 175 -1.44 10.89 19.75
C SER A 175 -0.43 9.79 19.37
N TRP A 176 -0.86 8.54 19.44
CA TRP A 176 -0.04 7.38 19.07
C TRP A 176 0.24 7.30 17.56
N ALA A 177 -0.62 7.86 16.70
CA ALA A 177 -0.47 7.84 15.25
C ALA A 177 0.27 9.08 14.69
N LEU A 178 0.46 10.14 15.51
CA LEU A 178 1.08 11.38 15.05
C LEU A 178 2.43 11.19 14.34
N PRO A 179 3.39 10.39 14.85
CA PRO A 179 4.67 10.19 14.16
C PRO A 179 4.49 9.60 12.75
N ALA A 180 3.64 8.58 12.63
CA ALA A 180 3.38 7.90 11.37
C ALA A 180 2.63 8.80 10.37
N MET A 181 1.61 9.53 10.83
CA MET A 181 0.84 10.42 9.97
C MET A 181 1.69 11.59 9.45
N ARG A 182 2.58 12.15 10.27
CA ARG A 182 3.55 13.16 9.85
C ARG A 182 4.52 12.61 8.80
N TRP A 183 5.07 11.42 9.07
CA TRP A 183 5.93 10.73 8.11
C TRP A 183 5.24 10.50 6.77
N ALA A 184 4.02 10.01 6.80
CA ALA A 184 3.26 9.71 5.58
C ALA A 184 2.91 10.98 4.77
N ALA A 185 2.54 12.06 5.44
CA ALA A 185 2.26 13.34 4.79
C ALA A 185 3.53 13.97 4.21
N ALA A 186 4.65 13.95 4.95
CA ALA A 186 5.93 14.50 4.50
C ALA A 186 6.51 13.76 3.28
N ASN A 187 6.22 12.46 3.13
CA ASN A 187 6.70 11.63 2.04
C ASN A 187 5.64 11.41 0.93
N GLY A 188 4.51 12.11 0.98
CA GLY A 188 3.46 12.02 -0.02
C GLY A 188 2.69 10.69 -0.03
N VAL A 189 2.90 9.82 0.96
CA VAL A 189 2.18 8.54 1.11
C VAL A 189 0.69 8.77 1.41
N VAL A 190 0.38 9.86 2.13
CA VAL A 190 -0.99 10.32 2.37
C VAL A 190 -1.15 11.77 1.93
N ASN A 191 -2.14 12.03 1.05
CA ASN A 191 -2.43 13.35 0.50
C ASN A 191 -3.85 13.86 0.83
N GLY A 192 -4.50 13.25 1.83
CA GLY A 192 -5.88 13.57 2.19
C GLY A 192 -6.93 12.90 1.30
N VAL A 193 -8.20 13.17 1.59
CA VAL A 193 -9.37 12.59 0.91
C VAL A 193 -10.23 13.64 0.20
N GLY A 194 -9.80 14.89 0.17
CA GLY A 194 -10.48 16.05 -0.36
C GLY A 194 -10.57 17.17 0.68
N ASP A 195 -10.86 18.40 0.25
CA ASP A 195 -11.05 19.58 1.09
C ASP A 195 -9.98 19.81 2.18
N SER A 196 -8.76 19.36 1.95
CA SER A 196 -7.67 19.36 2.92
C SER A 196 -8.00 18.58 4.21
N MET A 197 -8.69 17.44 4.08
CA MET A 197 -9.02 16.54 5.20
C MET A 197 -8.18 15.26 5.13
N LEU A 198 -7.69 14.80 6.27
CA LEU A 198 -6.99 13.51 6.43
C LEU A 198 -7.95 12.36 6.70
N GLU A 199 -9.03 12.64 7.42
CA GLU A 199 -9.95 11.66 7.98
C GLU A 199 -9.22 10.51 8.71
N PRO A 200 -8.41 10.80 9.75
CA PRO A 200 -7.52 9.81 10.34
C PRO A 200 -8.26 8.59 10.88
N GLN A 201 -9.46 8.79 11.43
CA GLN A 201 -10.32 7.73 11.99
C GLN A 201 -11.34 7.18 10.98
N GLY A 202 -11.37 7.74 9.75
CA GLY A 202 -12.14 7.18 8.65
C GLY A 202 -11.60 5.83 8.21
N GLN A 203 -12.49 4.96 7.74
CA GLN A 203 -12.08 3.65 7.23
C GLN A 203 -11.39 3.79 5.87
N ALA A 204 -10.28 3.08 5.68
CA ALA A 204 -9.59 3.04 4.40
C ALA A 204 -10.34 2.14 3.41
N THR A 205 -10.53 2.62 2.18
CA THR A 205 -11.05 1.77 1.10
C THR A 205 -9.93 1.00 0.40
N ARG A 206 -10.30 -0.05 -0.34
CA ARG A 206 -9.36 -0.87 -1.10
C ARG A 206 -8.62 -0.04 -2.17
N ALA A 207 -9.31 0.85 -2.87
CA ALA A 207 -8.70 1.74 -3.85
C ALA A 207 -7.73 2.75 -3.19
N GLN A 208 -8.09 3.31 -2.05
CA GLN A 208 -7.21 4.20 -1.30
C GLN A 208 -5.94 3.47 -0.83
N PHE A 209 -6.09 2.22 -0.39
CA PHE A 209 -4.94 1.45 0.04
C PHE A 209 -4.05 1.02 -1.13
N ALA A 210 -4.62 0.66 -2.29
CA ALA A 210 -3.86 0.39 -3.51
C ALA A 210 -2.98 1.60 -3.87
N LYS A 211 -3.54 2.82 -3.86
CA LYS A 211 -2.77 4.05 -4.07
C LYS A 211 -1.66 4.21 -3.05
N ILE A 212 -1.97 4.08 -1.76
CA ILE A 212 -1.00 4.29 -0.67
C ILE A 212 0.18 3.33 -0.79
N ILE A 213 -0.07 2.04 -1.07
CA ILE A 213 0.98 1.04 -1.24
C ILE A 213 1.83 1.33 -2.47
N MET A 214 1.23 1.76 -3.59
CA MET A 214 2.00 2.07 -4.79
C MET A 214 2.90 3.29 -4.58
N VAL A 215 2.37 4.36 -3.97
CA VAL A 215 3.17 5.56 -3.62
C VAL A 215 4.27 5.21 -2.61
N TYR A 216 3.99 4.34 -1.64
CA TYR A 216 5.00 3.84 -0.71
C TYR A 216 6.15 3.15 -1.44
N LEU A 217 5.83 2.24 -2.37
CA LEU A 217 6.84 1.50 -3.14
C LEU A 217 7.65 2.40 -4.08
N GLU A 218 7.04 3.42 -4.67
CA GLU A 218 7.71 4.36 -5.56
C GLU A 218 8.68 5.29 -4.82
N ASN A 219 8.31 5.74 -3.62
CA ASN A 219 9.03 6.81 -2.93
C ASN A 219 9.99 6.30 -1.84
N LEU A 220 9.76 5.10 -1.29
CA LEU A 220 10.36 4.70 -0.01
C LEU A 220 10.93 3.28 0.03
N ALA A 221 10.63 2.42 -0.97
CA ALA A 221 11.10 1.02 -1.00
C ALA A 221 12.35 0.82 -1.87
#